data_40fd7a7b3027729220032097cf902272
#
_entry.id   40fd7a7b3027729220032097cf902272
#
_cell.length_a   1.000
_cell.length_b   1.000
_cell.length_c   1.000
_cell.angle_alpha   90.00
_cell.angle_beta   90.00
_cell.angle_gamma   90.00
#
_symmetry.space_group_name_H-M   'P 1'
#
loop_
_entity.id
_entity.type
_entity.pdbx_description
1 polymer ?
#
loop_
_entity_poly.entity_id
_entity_poly.type
_entity_poly.pdbx_seq_one_letter_code
_entity_poly.pdbx_strand_id
1 'polypeptide(L)'
;MKKLTIPHLCAEASKFSKDESGHSEPSLFGVTDGKAVGTYLEHKFRAYLKNKAYTFEAGNSANGIDFPDLNVDMKVTSIRQPQSSCPFKSARQKIYGLGYSLIIFVYDKKDDEALRTATLNIIHTIFIEAGQTADFQLTKGLRNILDNEGNTEDLIAYLFEKNLPIDEIELHKLATEIKNTPPKQGYLTISNALQWRLQYSRAIDQAGTVNGVIAIYTGNQP
;
A
#
# COMPACT_ATOMS: atom_id res chain seq x y z
N MET A 1 24.83 -1.28 15.89
CA MET A 1 23.66 -0.92 15.10
C MET A 1 23.30 -2.10 14.21
N LYS A 2 22.03 -2.39 13.99
CA LYS A 2 21.53 -3.59 13.32
C LYS A 2 20.86 -3.17 12.01
N LYS A 3 21.28 -3.75 10.88
CA LYS A 3 20.65 -3.42 9.58
C LYS A 3 19.18 -3.83 9.60
N LEU A 4 18.29 -2.91 9.17
CA LEU A 4 16.87 -3.20 9.02
C LEU A 4 16.67 -4.20 7.87
N THR A 5 15.74 -5.14 8.04
CA THR A 5 15.31 -6.11 7.02
C THR A 5 13.79 -6.14 7.00
N ILE A 6 13.16 -6.66 5.95
CA ILE A 6 11.69 -6.78 5.88
C ILE A 6 11.11 -7.54 7.06
N PRO A 7 11.64 -8.71 7.49
CA PRO A 7 11.13 -9.38 8.69
C PRO A 7 11.24 -8.53 9.97
N HIS A 8 12.34 -7.79 10.14
CA HIS A 8 12.49 -6.87 11.28
C HIS A 8 11.49 -5.71 11.19
N LEU A 9 11.33 -5.11 9.99
CA LEU A 9 10.36 -4.05 9.76
C LEU A 9 8.94 -4.48 10.16
N CYS A 10 8.51 -5.67 9.71
CA CYS A 10 7.20 -6.22 10.04
C CYS A 10 7.05 -6.52 11.55
N ALA A 11 8.07 -7.14 12.17
CA ALA A 11 8.04 -7.45 13.59
C ALA A 11 7.98 -6.18 14.46
N GLU A 12 8.75 -5.15 14.12
CA GLU A 12 8.73 -3.87 14.85
C GLU A 12 7.46 -3.06 14.55
N ALA A 13 6.91 -3.14 13.33
CA ALA A 13 5.63 -2.50 13.01
C ALA A 13 4.47 -3.09 13.84
N SER A 14 4.47 -4.40 14.08
CA SER A 14 3.48 -5.04 14.96
C SER A 14 3.53 -4.51 16.39
N LYS A 15 4.74 -4.41 16.97
CA LYS A 15 4.94 -3.87 18.34
C LYS A 15 4.54 -2.39 18.39
N PHE A 16 5.02 -1.61 17.44
CA PHE A 16 4.70 -0.19 17.32
C PHE A 16 3.18 0.05 17.22
N SER A 17 2.47 -0.73 16.42
CA SER A 17 1.02 -0.62 16.27
C SER A 17 0.28 -0.85 17.59
N LYS A 18 0.73 -1.83 18.38
CA LYS A 18 0.17 -2.11 19.71
C LYS A 18 0.43 -0.95 20.67
N ASP A 19 1.67 -0.44 20.71
CA ASP A 19 2.07 0.64 21.62
C ASP A 19 1.34 1.95 21.24
N GLU A 20 1.26 2.25 19.94
CA GLU A 20 0.61 3.46 19.41
C GLU A 20 -0.89 3.48 19.66
N SER A 21 -1.56 2.34 19.58
CA SER A 21 -3.00 2.22 19.85
C SER A 21 -3.41 2.65 21.28
N GLY A 22 -2.47 2.62 22.22
CA GLY A 22 -2.69 3.10 23.60
C GLY A 22 -2.13 4.50 23.87
N HIS A 23 -1.53 5.16 22.87
CA HIS A 23 -0.87 6.45 23.07
C HIS A 23 -1.84 7.62 22.88
N SER A 24 -1.87 8.53 23.88
CA SER A 24 -2.63 9.79 23.81
C SER A 24 -1.71 10.91 23.31
N GLU A 25 -2.07 11.53 22.20
CA GLU A 25 -1.26 12.52 21.50
C GLU A 25 -1.95 13.90 21.45
N PRO A 26 -1.44 14.90 22.20
CA PRO A 26 -2.03 16.24 22.19
C PRO A 26 -1.97 16.95 20.84
N SER A 27 -0.91 16.73 20.07
CA SER A 27 -0.70 17.42 18.78
C SER A 27 -1.70 16.99 17.70
N LEU A 28 -2.39 15.88 17.88
CA LEU A 28 -3.40 15.37 16.95
C LEU A 28 -4.85 15.72 17.37
N PHE A 29 -5.04 16.36 18.52
CA PHE A 29 -6.38 16.78 18.95
C PHE A 29 -7.00 17.73 17.93
N GLY A 30 -8.24 17.42 17.47
CA GLY A 30 -8.94 18.23 16.48
C GLY A 30 -8.38 18.19 15.06
N VAL A 31 -7.30 17.44 14.82
CA VAL A 31 -6.71 17.31 13.47
C VAL A 31 -7.56 16.38 12.63
N THR A 32 -8.14 16.88 11.54
CA THR A 32 -8.97 16.12 10.58
C THR A 32 -8.24 15.81 9.27
N ASP A 33 -7.09 16.47 9.01
CA ASP A 33 -6.29 16.25 7.81
C ASP A 33 -5.52 14.93 7.87
N GLY A 34 -5.90 13.98 7.01
CA GLY A 34 -5.24 12.67 6.92
C GLY A 34 -3.76 12.75 6.54
N LYS A 35 -3.31 13.81 5.83
CA LYS A 35 -1.90 14.00 5.51
C LYS A 35 -1.11 14.35 6.77
N ALA A 36 -1.64 15.21 7.62
CA ALA A 36 -1.01 15.58 8.89
C ALA A 36 -0.87 14.37 9.82
N VAL A 37 -1.94 13.56 9.96
CA VAL A 37 -1.92 12.30 10.73
C VAL A 37 -0.91 11.32 10.13
N GLY A 38 -0.87 11.18 8.80
CA GLY A 38 0.08 10.34 8.10
C GLY A 38 1.53 10.73 8.41
N THR A 39 1.87 11.99 8.23
CA THR A 39 3.22 12.53 8.50
C THR A 39 3.64 12.30 9.96
N TYR A 40 2.73 12.51 10.92
CA TYR A 40 3.00 12.23 12.32
C TYR A 40 3.40 10.77 12.54
N LEU A 41 2.57 9.82 12.08
CA LEU A 41 2.82 8.40 12.31
C LEU A 41 4.08 7.90 11.59
N GLU A 42 4.33 8.38 10.37
CA GLU A 42 5.53 8.05 9.59
C GLU A 42 6.80 8.50 10.32
N HIS A 43 6.83 9.74 10.82
CA HIS A 43 7.97 10.26 11.58
C HIS A 43 8.17 9.49 12.88
N LYS A 44 7.09 9.20 13.61
CA LYS A 44 7.13 8.48 14.87
C LYS A 44 7.63 7.06 14.69
N PHE A 45 7.16 6.35 13.66
CA PHE A 45 7.63 4.99 13.39
C PHE A 45 9.11 4.95 12.98
N ARG A 46 9.57 5.89 12.15
CA ARG A 46 11.00 6.00 11.82
C ARG A 46 11.86 6.30 13.04
N ALA A 47 11.40 7.19 13.93
CA ALA A 47 12.09 7.48 15.19
C ALA A 47 12.12 6.24 16.12
N TYR A 48 11.01 5.50 16.20
CA TYR A 48 10.93 4.24 16.95
C TYR A 48 11.97 3.23 16.45
N LEU A 49 12.11 3.03 15.13
CA LEU A 49 13.11 2.13 14.56
C LEU A 49 14.54 2.56 14.88
N LYS A 50 14.84 3.87 14.80
CA LYS A 50 16.14 4.42 15.19
C LYS A 50 16.44 4.18 16.67
N ASN A 51 15.47 4.39 17.55
CA ASN A 51 15.60 4.15 18.99
C ASN A 51 15.83 2.65 19.33
N LYS A 52 15.37 1.73 18.47
CA LYS A 52 15.68 0.29 18.52
C LYS A 52 17.04 -0.07 17.90
N ALA A 53 17.86 0.95 17.60
CA ALA A 53 19.19 0.83 17.02
C ALA A 53 19.24 0.18 15.62
N TYR A 54 18.14 0.26 14.86
CA TYR A 54 18.16 -0.13 13.45
C TYR A 54 18.80 0.95 12.58
N THR A 55 19.59 0.51 11.60
CA THR A 55 20.12 1.35 10.53
C THR A 55 19.40 1.07 9.23
N PHE A 56 18.96 2.12 8.57
CA PHE A 56 18.32 2.10 7.25
C PHE A 56 18.49 3.46 6.58
N GLU A 57 18.48 3.47 5.27
CA GLU A 57 18.41 4.71 4.51
C GLU A 57 17.00 5.28 4.64
N ALA A 58 16.91 6.54 5.09
CA ALA A 58 15.64 7.24 5.10
C ALA A 58 15.38 7.80 3.70
N GLY A 59 14.23 7.44 3.12
CA GLY A 59 13.79 8.00 1.86
C GLY A 59 13.72 9.51 1.92
N ASN A 60 14.07 10.14 0.82
CA ASN A 60 13.83 11.56 0.61
C ASN A 60 12.65 11.73 -0.36
N SER A 61 12.07 12.92 -0.39
CA SER A 61 10.93 13.24 -1.26
C SER A 61 11.23 13.08 -2.76
N ALA A 62 12.51 13.01 -3.16
CA ALA A 62 12.91 12.80 -4.55
C ALA A 62 12.80 11.32 -4.98
N ASN A 63 13.03 10.37 -4.06
CA ASN A 63 12.97 8.94 -4.36
C ASN A 63 11.55 8.34 -4.16
N GLY A 64 10.67 9.06 -3.45
CA GLY A 64 9.26 8.69 -3.29
C GLY A 64 9.01 7.38 -2.55
N ILE A 65 10.02 6.77 -1.90
CA ILE A 65 9.97 5.50 -1.17
C ILE A 65 10.59 5.71 0.21
N ASP A 66 9.88 5.29 1.27
CA ASP A 66 10.28 5.55 2.67
C ASP A 66 11.48 4.75 3.15
N PHE A 67 11.62 3.52 2.67
CA PHE A 67 12.70 2.60 2.98
C PHE A 67 13.36 2.09 1.68
N PRO A 68 14.20 2.92 1.02
CA PRO A 68 14.79 2.56 -0.28
C PRO A 68 15.61 1.28 -0.24
N ASP A 69 16.41 1.06 0.81
CA ASP A 69 17.21 -0.17 1.00
C ASP A 69 16.39 -1.46 0.99
N LEU A 70 15.09 -1.36 1.33
CA LEU A 70 14.15 -2.50 1.40
C LEU A 70 13.20 -2.52 0.22
N ASN A 71 13.19 -1.48 -0.60
CA ASN A 71 12.19 -1.24 -1.64
C ASN A 71 10.76 -1.28 -1.07
N VAL A 72 10.53 -0.59 0.06
CA VAL A 72 9.25 -0.53 0.78
C VAL A 72 8.84 0.91 0.98
N ASP A 73 7.60 1.21 0.62
CA ASP A 73 6.96 2.49 0.88
C ASP A 73 5.93 2.34 2.01
N MET A 74 5.83 3.34 2.89
CA MET A 74 4.90 3.35 4.01
C MET A 74 3.68 4.19 3.68
N LYS A 75 2.52 3.68 4.04
CA LYS A 75 1.25 4.38 3.92
C LYS A 75 0.50 4.37 5.24
N VAL A 76 -0.12 5.49 5.54
CA VAL A 76 -0.97 5.66 6.72
C VAL A 76 -2.35 6.12 6.25
N THR A 77 -3.39 5.47 6.71
CA THR A 77 -4.76 5.76 6.25
C THR A 77 -5.80 5.49 7.32
N SER A 78 -6.92 6.21 7.28
CA SER A 78 -8.05 5.95 8.15
C SER A 78 -8.83 4.72 7.68
N ILE A 79 -9.35 3.93 8.63
CA ILE A 79 -10.25 2.80 8.34
C ILE A 79 -11.56 3.26 7.67
N ARG A 80 -11.99 4.50 7.92
CA ARG A 80 -13.21 5.06 7.33
C ARG A 80 -13.11 5.26 5.83
N GLN A 81 -11.90 5.53 5.33
CA GLN A 81 -11.61 5.68 3.91
C GLN A 81 -10.17 5.21 3.63
N PRO A 82 -9.94 3.88 3.56
CA PRO A 82 -8.61 3.31 3.47
C PRO A 82 -8.03 3.48 2.05
N GLN A 83 -7.46 4.66 1.79
CA GLN A 83 -6.88 5.04 0.50
C GLN A 83 -5.74 6.03 0.64
N SER A 84 -4.87 6.09 -0.38
CA SER A 84 -3.85 7.12 -0.51
C SER A 84 -3.66 7.55 -1.96
N SER A 85 -3.01 8.70 -2.16
CA SER A 85 -2.58 9.13 -3.49
C SER A 85 -1.30 8.40 -3.90
N CYS A 86 -1.17 8.13 -5.20
CA CYS A 86 0.04 7.59 -5.80
C CYS A 86 0.34 8.35 -7.09
N PRO A 87 1.58 8.82 -7.32
CA PRO A 87 1.97 9.40 -8.59
C PRO A 87 1.82 8.36 -9.71
N PHE A 88 1.18 8.74 -10.80
CA PHE A 88 1.15 7.93 -12.01
C PHE A 88 2.54 7.96 -12.68
N LYS A 89 3.09 6.79 -12.96
CA LYS A 89 4.32 6.66 -13.73
C LYS A 89 4.06 5.95 -15.06
N SER A 90 3.25 4.88 -15.05
CA SER A 90 2.98 4.05 -16.21
C SER A 90 1.75 3.16 -15.96
N ALA A 91 0.94 2.95 -16.97
CA ALA A 91 -0.19 2.00 -16.92
C ALA A 91 0.25 0.57 -16.57
N ARG A 92 1.48 0.21 -16.91
CA ARG A 92 2.10 -1.06 -16.57
C ARG A 92 2.07 -1.35 -15.06
N GLN A 93 2.13 -0.30 -14.21
CA GLN A 93 2.04 -0.46 -12.76
C GLN A 93 0.70 -1.01 -12.28
N LYS A 94 -0.39 -0.78 -13.01
CA LYS A 94 -1.69 -1.39 -12.67
C LYS A 94 -1.71 -2.91 -12.88
N ILE A 95 -0.83 -3.43 -13.73
CA ILE A 95 -0.77 -4.84 -14.12
C ILE A 95 0.30 -5.59 -13.33
N TYR A 96 1.49 -5.01 -13.20
CA TYR A 96 2.65 -5.67 -12.58
C TYR A 96 2.98 -5.17 -11.17
N GLY A 97 2.19 -4.21 -10.65
CA GLY A 97 2.41 -3.57 -9.38
C GLY A 97 3.28 -2.33 -9.44
N LEU A 98 3.33 -1.62 -8.33
CA LEU A 98 3.99 -0.33 -8.20
C LEU A 98 5.52 -0.38 -8.38
N GLY A 99 6.11 -1.58 -8.35
CA GLY A 99 7.55 -1.81 -8.39
C GLY A 99 8.20 -1.81 -7.01
N TYR A 100 7.43 -1.59 -5.95
CA TYR A 100 7.86 -1.64 -4.54
C TYR A 100 6.75 -2.23 -3.66
N SER A 101 7.15 -2.75 -2.50
CA SER A 101 6.24 -3.26 -1.49
C SER A 101 5.62 -2.12 -0.67
N LEU A 102 4.47 -2.37 -0.06
CA LEU A 102 3.81 -1.41 0.82
C LEU A 102 3.75 -1.96 2.25
N ILE A 103 4.03 -1.09 3.23
CA ILE A 103 3.61 -1.29 4.61
C ILE A 103 2.54 -0.26 4.93
N ILE A 104 1.36 -0.71 5.40
CA ILE A 104 0.20 0.15 5.56
C ILE A 104 -0.31 0.09 6.98
N PHE A 105 -0.37 1.25 7.64
CA PHE A 105 -1.00 1.43 8.94
C PHE A 105 -2.41 1.97 8.75
N VAL A 106 -3.40 1.23 9.20
CA VAL A 106 -4.82 1.60 9.13
C VAL A 106 -5.30 1.95 10.52
N TYR A 107 -5.71 3.19 10.72
CA TYR A 107 -6.09 3.70 12.05
C TYR A 107 -7.57 4.10 12.13
N ASP A 108 -8.13 4.06 13.34
CA ASP A 108 -9.32 4.81 13.76
C ASP A 108 -8.89 5.87 14.78
N LYS A 109 -9.07 7.15 14.44
CA LYS A 109 -8.72 8.27 15.30
C LYS A 109 -9.90 8.63 16.20
N LYS A 110 -9.61 8.77 17.50
CA LYS A 110 -10.59 9.24 18.50
C LYS A 110 -10.01 10.41 19.26
N ASP A 111 -10.76 11.50 19.32
CA ASP A 111 -10.42 12.68 20.14
C ASP A 111 -11.03 12.54 21.53
N ASP A 112 -10.26 12.95 22.54
CA ASP A 112 -10.68 13.09 23.92
C ASP A 112 -10.79 14.58 24.27
N GLU A 113 -11.99 15.07 24.37
CA GLU A 113 -12.29 16.48 24.64
C GLU A 113 -11.82 16.92 26.05
N ALA A 114 -11.88 16.01 27.03
CA ALA A 114 -11.50 16.32 28.40
C ALA A 114 -9.97 16.48 28.57
N LEU A 115 -9.22 15.60 27.92
CA LEU A 115 -7.76 15.59 27.96
C LEU A 115 -7.12 16.44 26.84
N ARG A 116 -7.90 16.91 25.88
CA ARG A 116 -7.40 17.62 24.68
C ARG A 116 -6.31 16.81 23.95
N THR A 117 -6.55 15.51 23.78
CA THR A 117 -5.64 14.57 23.11
C THR A 117 -6.40 13.78 22.05
N ALA A 118 -5.66 13.11 21.16
CA ALA A 118 -6.21 12.11 20.27
C ALA A 118 -5.47 10.79 20.39
N THR A 119 -6.18 9.69 20.18
CA THR A 119 -5.59 8.35 20.09
C THR A 119 -5.73 7.83 18.66
N LEU A 120 -4.65 7.31 18.09
CA LEU A 120 -4.69 6.57 16.84
C LEU A 120 -4.76 5.07 17.15
N ASN A 121 -5.97 4.54 17.28
CA ASN A 121 -6.15 3.10 17.42
C ASN A 121 -5.79 2.42 16.09
N ILE A 122 -4.67 1.72 16.03
CA ILE A 122 -4.27 0.98 14.83
C ILE A 122 -5.13 -0.28 14.72
N ILE A 123 -5.99 -0.32 13.71
CA ILE A 123 -6.90 -1.44 13.46
C ILE A 123 -6.21 -2.55 12.67
N HIS A 124 -5.44 -2.17 11.65
CA HIS A 124 -4.66 -3.10 10.86
C HIS A 124 -3.28 -2.53 10.54
N THR A 125 -2.28 -3.42 10.54
CA THR A 125 -1.01 -3.16 9.87
C THR A 125 -0.76 -4.30 8.91
N ILE A 126 -0.64 -3.99 7.63
CA ILE A 126 -0.50 -4.98 6.58
C ILE A 126 0.76 -4.71 5.75
N PHE A 127 1.35 -5.78 5.22
CA PHE A 127 2.45 -5.70 4.26
C PHE A 127 1.99 -6.32 2.95
N ILE A 128 2.19 -5.60 1.84
CA ILE A 128 1.85 -6.06 0.49
C ILE A 128 3.15 -6.14 -0.30
N GLU A 129 3.49 -7.33 -0.77
CA GLU A 129 4.65 -7.52 -1.64
C GLU A 129 4.47 -6.78 -2.98
N ALA A 130 5.57 -6.35 -3.58
CA ALA A 130 5.57 -5.55 -4.81
C ALA A 130 4.71 -6.10 -5.93
N GLY A 131 4.72 -7.43 -6.14
CA GLY A 131 3.91 -8.07 -7.19
C GLY A 131 2.40 -8.04 -6.92
N GLN A 132 1.98 -7.90 -5.68
CA GLN A 132 0.58 -7.82 -5.26
C GLN A 132 0.05 -6.38 -5.16
N THR A 133 0.89 -5.37 -5.38
CA THR A 133 0.49 -3.95 -5.41
C THR A 133 -0.17 -3.53 -6.73
N ALA A 134 -0.52 -4.48 -7.58
CA ALA A 134 -1.29 -4.28 -8.82
C ALA A 134 -2.79 -4.13 -8.56
N ASP A 135 -3.52 -3.70 -9.61
CA ASP A 135 -4.98 -3.60 -9.56
C ASP A 135 -5.65 -5.00 -9.59
N PHE A 136 -6.57 -5.22 -8.66
CA PHE A 136 -7.22 -6.53 -8.51
C PHE A 136 -8.08 -6.89 -9.71
N GLN A 137 -8.96 -6.00 -10.15
CA GLN A 137 -9.92 -6.31 -11.21
C GLN A 137 -9.21 -6.50 -12.54
N LEU A 138 -8.24 -5.64 -12.81
CA LEU A 138 -7.46 -5.71 -14.04
C LEU A 138 -6.67 -7.02 -14.11
N THR A 139 -5.91 -7.33 -13.08
CA THR A 139 -5.10 -8.57 -13.05
C THR A 139 -5.94 -9.83 -13.03
N LYS A 140 -7.10 -9.82 -12.34
CA LYS A 140 -8.03 -10.96 -12.34
C LYS A 140 -8.55 -11.24 -13.75
N GLY A 141 -8.97 -10.20 -14.48
CA GLY A 141 -9.48 -10.37 -15.85
C GLY A 141 -8.41 -10.85 -16.82
N LEU A 142 -7.21 -10.26 -16.76
CA LEU A 142 -6.08 -10.69 -17.59
C LEU A 142 -5.71 -12.16 -17.33
N ARG A 143 -5.65 -12.57 -16.07
CA ARG A 143 -5.38 -13.98 -15.71
C ARG A 143 -6.47 -14.91 -16.20
N ASN A 144 -7.74 -14.53 -16.07
CA ASN A 144 -8.84 -15.34 -16.60
C ASN A 144 -8.75 -15.54 -18.12
N ILE A 145 -8.37 -14.52 -18.87
CA ILE A 145 -8.14 -14.63 -20.33
C ILE A 145 -7.02 -15.64 -20.61
N LEU A 146 -5.89 -15.51 -19.90
CA LEU A 146 -4.75 -16.40 -20.08
C LEU A 146 -5.06 -17.85 -19.68
N ASP A 147 -5.76 -18.05 -18.56
CA ASP A 147 -6.15 -19.37 -18.03
C ASP A 147 -7.14 -20.08 -18.97
N ASN A 148 -7.90 -19.31 -19.79
CA ASN A 148 -8.78 -19.83 -20.85
C ASN A 148 -8.14 -19.81 -22.25
N GLU A 149 -6.81 -19.85 -22.31
CA GLU A 149 -6.04 -19.92 -23.56
C GLU A 149 -6.26 -18.71 -24.51
N GLY A 150 -6.74 -17.57 -23.99
CA GLY A 150 -6.94 -16.34 -24.76
C GLY A 150 -5.67 -15.87 -25.45
N ASN A 151 -5.85 -15.22 -26.59
CA ASN A 151 -4.76 -14.74 -27.44
C ASN A 151 -4.42 -13.25 -27.15
N THR A 152 -3.51 -12.68 -27.92
CA THR A 152 -3.06 -11.29 -27.75
C THR A 152 -4.18 -10.29 -28.07
N GLU A 153 -5.04 -10.61 -29.05
CA GLU A 153 -6.18 -9.78 -29.44
C GLU A 153 -7.23 -9.70 -28.33
N ASP A 154 -7.47 -10.81 -27.61
CA ASP A 154 -8.36 -10.82 -26.44
C ASP A 154 -7.81 -9.94 -25.32
N LEU A 155 -6.49 -9.96 -25.08
CA LEU A 155 -5.83 -9.10 -24.12
C LEU A 155 -5.93 -7.63 -24.52
N ILE A 156 -5.72 -7.30 -25.82
CA ILE A 156 -5.85 -5.93 -26.34
C ILE A 156 -7.28 -5.42 -26.14
N ALA A 157 -8.29 -6.21 -26.53
CA ALA A 157 -9.70 -5.85 -26.40
C ALA A 157 -10.04 -5.58 -24.91
N TYR A 158 -9.60 -6.44 -24.00
CA TYR A 158 -9.83 -6.26 -22.57
C TYR A 158 -9.13 -5.02 -22.01
N LEU A 159 -7.88 -4.77 -22.36
CA LEU A 159 -7.13 -3.59 -21.89
C LEU A 159 -7.77 -2.29 -22.44
N PHE A 160 -8.25 -2.31 -23.68
CA PHE A 160 -8.96 -1.19 -24.29
C PHE A 160 -10.25 -0.86 -23.51
N GLU A 161 -11.07 -1.87 -23.19
CA GLU A 161 -12.29 -1.70 -22.38
C GLU A 161 -11.99 -1.09 -20.98
N LYS A 162 -10.81 -1.34 -20.42
CA LYS A 162 -10.41 -0.79 -19.12
C LYS A 162 -9.94 0.65 -19.18
N ASN A 163 -9.92 1.27 -20.35
CA ASN A 163 -9.54 2.68 -20.55
C ASN A 163 -8.21 3.03 -19.86
N LEU A 164 -7.19 2.21 -20.06
CA LEU A 164 -5.86 2.50 -19.55
C LEU A 164 -5.31 3.75 -20.23
N PRO A 165 -4.61 4.64 -19.51
CA PRO A 165 -4.03 5.85 -20.09
C PRO A 165 -2.73 5.52 -20.85
N ILE A 166 -2.86 4.82 -21.99
CA ILE A 166 -1.77 4.42 -22.89
C ILE A 166 -2.21 4.61 -24.34
N ASP A 167 -1.25 4.80 -25.23
CA ASP A 167 -1.50 4.82 -26.66
C ASP A 167 -1.62 3.39 -27.24
N GLU A 168 -2.04 3.30 -28.50
CA GLU A 168 -2.27 2.02 -29.18
C GLU A 168 -0.97 1.20 -29.33
N ILE A 169 0.16 1.84 -29.55
CA ILE A 169 1.46 1.17 -29.70
C ILE A 169 1.88 0.53 -28.37
N GLU A 170 1.76 1.27 -27.26
CA GLU A 170 2.04 0.76 -25.93
C GLU A 170 1.05 -0.34 -25.52
N LEU A 171 -0.22 -0.23 -25.91
CA LEU A 171 -1.25 -1.23 -25.68
C LEU A 171 -0.84 -2.60 -26.27
N HIS A 172 -0.43 -2.62 -27.54
CA HIS A 172 0.03 -3.85 -28.22
C HIS A 172 1.29 -4.44 -27.57
N LYS A 173 2.27 -3.60 -27.21
CA LYS A 173 3.48 -4.04 -26.51
C LYS A 173 3.14 -4.68 -25.17
N LEU A 174 2.25 -4.03 -24.42
CA LEU A 174 1.82 -4.50 -23.09
C LEU A 174 1.05 -5.81 -23.17
N ALA A 175 0.15 -5.98 -24.15
CA ALA A 175 -0.56 -7.24 -24.39
C ALA A 175 0.41 -8.39 -24.71
N THR A 176 1.41 -8.12 -25.56
CA THR A 176 2.47 -9.10 -25.87
C THR A 176 3.30 -9.46 -24.62
N GLU A 177 3.64 -8.45 -23.79
CA GLU A 177 4.35 -8.69 -22.52
C GLU A 177 3.52 -9.56 -21.59
N ILE A 178 2.22 -9.28 -21.44
CA ILE A 178 1.30 -10.05 -20.59
C ILE A 178 1.20 -11.52 -21.02
N LYS A 179 1.13 -11.76 -22.34
CA LYS A 179 1.10 -13.12 -22.90
C LYS A 179 2.37 -13.91 -22.54
N ASN A 180 3.52 -13.25 -22.62
CA ASN A 180 4.82 -13.88 -22.36
C ASN A 180 5.18 -13.94 -20.86
N THR A 181 4.68 -12.99 -20.08
CA THR A 181 4.95 -12.87 -18.65
C THR A 181 3.64 -12.56 -17.91
N PRO A 182 2.85 -13.59 -17.58
CA PRO A 182 1.58 -13.41 -16.89
C PRO A 182 1.74 -12.65 -15.56
N PRO A 183 0.88 -11.66 -15.27
CA PRO A 183 0.97 -10.91 -14.03
C PRO A 183 0.53 -11.74 -12.84
N LYS A 184 1.08 -11.42 -11.66
CA LYS A 184 0.54 -11.91 -10.39
C LYS A 184 -0.83 -11.28 -10.12
N GLN A 185 -1.65 -11.91 -9.28
CA GLN A 185 -2.89 -11.30 -8.81
C GLN A 185 -2.57 -10.09 -7.94
N GLY A 186 -3.08 -8.92 -8.33
CA GLY A 186 -3.02 -7.71 -7.52
C GLY A 186 -4.14 -7.66 -6.47
N TYR A 187 -3.94 -6.86 -5.42
CA TYR A 187 -4.92 -6.73 -4.32
C TYR A 187 -5.27 -5.28 -3.99
N LEU A 188 -4.82 -4.32 -4.78
CA LEU A 188 -5.27 -2.94 -4.69
C LEU A 188 -6.46 -2.67 -5.63
N THR A 189 -7.22 -1.60 -5.36
CA THR A 189 -8.08 -0.98 -6.35
C THR A 189 -7.44 0.34 -6.73
N ILE A 190 -7.09 0.50 -8.01
CA ILE A 190 -6.35 1.66 -8.51
C ILE A 190 -7.25 2.45 -9.48
N SER A 191 -7.58 3.70 -9.13
CA SER A 191 -8.42 4.56 -9.98
C SER A 191 -7.73 4.90 -11.33
N ASN A 192 -8.55 5.28 -12.33
CA ASN A 192 -8.08 5.77 -13.63
C ASN A 192 -7.99 7.31 -13.71
N ALA A 193 -8.08 8.02 -12.56
CA ALA A 193 -7.96 9.47 -12.53
C ALA A 193 -6.53 9.93 -12.84
N LEU A 194 -6.37 11.21 -13.19
CA LEU A 194 -5.05 11.84 -13.44
C LEU A 194 -4.08 11.69 -12.25
N GLN A 195 -4.59 11.66 -11.03
CA GLN A 195 -3.87 11.25 -9.84
C GLN A 195 -4.44 9.93 -9.34
N TRP A 196 -3.64 8.90 -9.35
CA TRP A 196 -4.08 7.60 -8.89
C TRP A 196 -4.41 7.60 -7.40
N ARG A 197 -5.52 6.96 -7.08
CA ARG A 197 -5.92 6.59 -5.72
C ARG A 197 -5.73 5.10 -5.56
N LEU A 198 -4.90 4.73 -4.61
CA LEU A 198 -4.77 3.35 -4.15
C LEU A 198 -5.77 3.12 -3.04
N GLN A 199 -6.70 2.21 -3.22
CA GLN A 199 -7.69 1.82 -2.21
C GLN A 199 -7.28 0.45 -1.64
N TYR A 200 -7.35 0.33 -0.32
CA TYR A 200 -6.77 -0.78 0.44
C TYR A 200 -7.79 -1.76 1.02
N SER A 201 -9.10 -1.50 0.93
CA SER A 201 -10.14 -2.35 1.56
C SER A 201 -9.94 -3.83 1.23
N ARG A 202 -9.73 -4.16 -0.06
CA ARG A 202 -9.51 -5.55 -0.47
C ARG A 202 -8.24 -6.15 0.11
N ALA A 203 -7.15 -5.41 0.16
CA ALA A 203 -5.90 -5.89 0.75
C ALA A 203 -6.06 -6.12 2.26
N ILE A 204 -6.83 -5.27 2.95
CA ILE A 204 -7.17 -5.43 4.36
C ILE A 204 -7.97 -6.73 4.55
N ASP A 205 -9.03 -6.95 3.76
CA ASP A 205 -9.90 -8.14 3.84
C ASP A 205 -9.15 -9.44 3.54
N GLN A 206 -8.12 -9.39 2.70
CA GLN A 206 -7.36 -10.56 2.25
C GLN A 206 -6.04 -10.77 3.01
N ALA A 207 -5.70 -9.86 3.92
CA ALA A 207 -4.45 -9.95 4.69
C ALA A 207 -4.37 -11.25 5.50
N GLY A 208 -3.28 -11.98 5.34
CA GLY A 208 -3.04 -13.27 5.97
C GLY A 208 -3.76 -14.46 5.34
N THR A 209 -4.63 -14.25 4.33
CA THR A 209 -5.35 -15.34 3.64
C THR A 209 -4.78 -15.65 2.27
N VAL A 210 -4.05 -14.73 1.67
CA VAL A 210 -3.45 -14.87 0.35
C VAL A 210 -1.95 -14.62 0.39
N ASN A 211 -1.20 -15.24 -0.51
CA ASN A 211 0.24 -15.04 -0.60
C ASN A 211 0.58 -13.60 -0.99
N GLY A 212 1.58 -13.02 -0.30
CA GLY A 212 2.10 -11.69 -0.56
C GLY A 212 1.25 -10.54 -0.01
N VAL A 213 0.17 -10.84 0.75
CA VAL A 213 -0.59 -9.86 1.54
C VAL A 213 -0.61 -10.33 2.99
N ILE A 214 0.27 -9.79 3.81
CA ILE A 214 0.58 -10.29 5.15
C ILE A 214 -0.12 -9.43 6.20
N ALA A 215 -0.88 -10.06 7.09
CA ALA A 215 -1.39 -9.41 8.30
C ALA A 215 -0.25 -9.33 9.33
N ILE A 216 0.24 -8.11 9.60
CA ILE A 216 1.29 -7.85 10.59
C ILE A 216 0.69 -7.66 11.97
N TYR A 217 -0.41 -6.91 12.04
CA TYR A 217 -1.12 -6.60 13.27
C TYR A 217 -2.61 -6.45 12.98
N THR A 218 -3.42 -6.98 13.88
CA THR A 218 -4.88 -6.76 13.90
C THR A 218 -5.24 -6.32 15.32
N GLY A 219 -5.72 -5.10 15.43
CA GLY A 219 -6.18 -4.50 16.67
C GLY A 219 -7.66 -4.71 16.91
N ASN A 220 -8.18 -4.09 17.97
CA ASN A 220 -9.61 -4.10 18.27
C ASN A 220 -10.36 -3.28 17.22
N GLN A 221 -11.41 -3.86 16.68
CA GLN A 221 -12.32 -3.14 15.78
C GLN A 221 -13.05 -2.02 16.54
N PRO A 222 -13.40 -0.89 15.89
CA PRO A 222 -14.10 0.23 16.52
C PRO A 222 -15.50 -0.12 17.00
#